data_c55f9284c66752feba98b2d9e4403426
#
_entry.id   c55f9284c66752feba98b2d9e4403426
#
_cell.length_a   1.000
_cell.length_b   1.000
_cell.length_c   1.000
_cell.angle_alpha   90.00
_cell.angle_beta   90.00
_cell.angle_gamma   90.00
#
_symmetry.space_group_name_H-M   'P 1'
#
loop_
_entity.id
_entity.type
_entity.pdbx_description
1 polymer ?
#
loop_
_entity_poly.entity_id
_entity_poly.type
_entity_poly.pdbx_seq_one_letter_code
_entity_poly.pdbx_strand_id
1 'polypeptide(L)'
;MEKVKKEKAVKRVRKHGSDFVLRIVSIIFAIIIWFAMSITQYPTINRTFTKVPVTFSLEGTQAKEKGLSVLNKEAVDDITVEVEISGMNYEIGGYTASDLIASVDTSNVSKEGTYDLNIEVRSAHTTDKVSIISVTPDTVSVSFDKITTKKIPVVSEAPLVTAMDGYTLRDTKVSPDSVTIEGPQNDIDKISKAVVSIEKTASLSDELEITTDDYLFYDDDDNIVKADNVKLTDTKSFTVDFAVYKKKTMRLGVTVENAPSYFDKSTLPMILSEESVSVATPDLDAEAEQTVLIGSVDLTQIDLNNVYSFDIPLASGEVNMSGEDHVTVSFEAEGYTSKNFTLTSDHFVAVNKPSGKDIAYDTKKLSAVKVYGPEDIISKLTDDDLYAEIDLSGIKSNGSYTKTAMIYSPKYNSIWGYGSNDVQVEVSDVQPAEEAESSEE
;
A
#
# COMPACT_ATOMS: atom_id res chain seq x y z
N MET A 1 72.65 62.86 125.10
CA MET A 1 72.14 61.47 125.03
C MET A 1 71.26 61.34 123.79
N GLU A 2 71.81 60.80 122.76
CA GLU A 2 70.98 60.43 121.73
C GLU A 2 71.80 59.61 120.79
N LYS A 3 71.33 58.44 120.51
CA LYS A 3 71.95 57.45 119.62
C LYS A 3 71.45 57.59 118.16
N VAL A 4 72.31 57.91 117.24
CA VAL A 4 71.97 57.93 115.79
C VAL A 4 72.22 56.56 115.17
N LYS A 5 71.17 56.00 114.61
CA LYS A 5 71.18 54.75 113.88
C LYS A 5 71.58 55.01 112.41
N LYS A 6 72.58 54.30 111.95
CA LYS A 6 72.99 54.29 110.49
C LYS A 6 72.07 53.32 109.72
N GLU A 7 71.44 53.83 108.65
CA GLU A 7 70.78 53.08 107.68
C GLU A 7 71.73 52.58 106.56
N LYS A 8 71.64 51.27 106.25
CA LYS A 8 72.42 50.67 105.10
C LYS A 8 71.58 50.72 103.87
N ALA A 9 72.06 51.35 102.80
CA ALA A 9 71.46 51.33 101.45
C ALA A 9 71.69 49.99 100.75
N VAL A 10 70.59 49.31 100.35
CA VAL A 10 70.63 48.09 99.55
C VAL A 10 70.72 48.47 98.05
N LYS A 11 71.78 48.09 97.35
CA LYS A 11 71.96 48.21 95.86
C LYS A 11 71.03 47.15 95.18
N ARG A 12 69.99 47.60 94.47
CA ARG A 12 69.22 46.80 93.52
C ARG A 12 70.06 46.55 92.26
N VAL A 13 70.46 45.32 92.04
CA VAL A 13 71.06 44.84 90.73
C VAL A 13 69.91 44.61 89.73
N ARG A 14 69.77 45.42 88.69
CA ARG A 14 68.89 45.21 87.53
C ARG A 14 69.46 44.09 86.69
N LYS A 15 68.77 42.91 86.70
CA LYS A 15 69.00 41.81 85.73
C LYS A 15 68.33 42.13 84.34
N HIS A 16 69.05 42.80 83.44
CA HIS A 16 68.58 43.20 82.09
C HIS A 16 68.32 41.97 81.10
N GLY A 17 68.83 40.78 81.40
CA GLY A 17 68.65 39.57 80.62
C GLY A 17 67.29 38.87 80.82
N SER A 18 66.64 39.02 81.97
CA SER A 18 65.37 38.40 82.28
C SER A 18 64.18 39.02 81.53
N ASP A 19 64.19 40.32 81.31
CA ASP A 19 63.13 41.06 80.65
C ASP A 19 63.08 40.75 79.11
N PHE A 20 64.24 40.53 78.48
CA PHE A 20 64.32 40.21 77.07
C PHE A 20 63.79 38.79 76.77
N VAL A 21 64.17 37.80 77.59
CA VAL A 21 63.64 36.45 77.52
C VAL A 21 62.13 36.38 77.78
N LEU A 22 61.66 37.16 78.73
CA LEU A 22 60.22 37.25 79.08
C LEU A 22 59.40 37.82 77.87
N ARG A 23 59.95 38.78 77.15
CA ARG A 23 59.35 39.39 76.00
C ARG A 23 59.26 38.35 74.82
N ILE A 24 60.35 37.60 74.56
CA ILE A 24 60.36 36.56 73.52
C ILE A 24 59.36 35.48 73.90
N VAL A 25 59.31 34.99 75.10
CA VAL A 25 58.36 33.97 75.52
C VAL A 25 56.92 34.49 75.41
N SER A 26 56.69 35.80 75.78
CA SER A 26 55.36 36.41 75.57
C SER A 26 54.93 36.53 74.17
N ILE A 27 55.87 36.82 73.19
CA ILE A 27 55.57 36.82 71.76
C ILE A 27 55.28 35.43 71.30
N ILE A 28 56.06 34.41 71.66
CA ILE A 28 55.79 33.03 71.32
C ILE A 28 54.41 32.55 71.85
N PHE A 29 54.09 32.86 73.07
CA PHE A 29 52.77 32.53 73.61
C PHE A 29 51.65 33.32 72.94
N ALA A 30 51.84 34.55 72.54
CA ALA A 30 50.86 35.32 71.81
C ALA A 30 50.67 34.71 70.36
N ILE A 31 51.75 34.26 69.75
CA ILE A 31 51.66 33.54 68.41
C ILE A 31 50.94 32.19 68.60
N ILE A 32 51.26 31.43 69.62
CA ILE A 32 50.58 30.15 69.92
C ILE A 32 49.10 30.36 70.22
N ILE A 33 48.75 31.36 71.04
CA ILE A 33 47.36 31.72 71.36
C ILE A 33 46.65 32.22 70.11
N TRP A 34 47.33 33.08 69.29
CA TRP A 34 46.78 33.55 68.05
C TRP A 34 46.55 32.38 67.04
N PHE A 35 47.52 31.47 66.97
CA PHE A 35 47.42 30.28 66.10
C PHE A 35 46.32 29.33 66.58
N ALA A 36 46.23 29.07 67.92
CA ALA A 36 45.17 28.28 68.53
C ALA A 36 43.79 28.93 68.37
N MET A 37 43.73 30.24 68.48
CA MET A 37 42.48 31.02 68.27
C MET A 37 42.12 31.03 66.77
N SER A 38 43.12 31.15 65.91
CA SER A 38 42.95 31.12 64.41
C SER A 38 42.39 29.80 63.94
N ILE A 39 42.83 28.67 64.48
CA ILE A 39 42.32 27.34 64.20
C ILE A 39 40.90 27.16 64.69
N THR A 40 40.58 27.69 65.86
CA THR A 40 39.21 27.59 66.53
C THR A 40 38.23 28.63 65.97
N GLN A 41 38.69 29.69 65.29
CA GLN A 41 37.81 30.72 64.71
C GLN A 41 37.45 30.50 63.22
N TYR A 42 37.87 29.39 62.58
CA TYR A 42 37.38 29.00 61.21
C TYR A 42 36.37 27.90 61.33
N PRO A 43 35.13 28.21 61.80
CA PRO A 43 34.07 27.19 61.84
C PRO A 43 33.76 26.70 60.43
N THR A 44 33.47 25.41 60.25
CA THR A 44 32.82 24.92 59.13
C THR A 44 31.45 25.58 58.96
N ILE A 45 31.16 26.07 57.77
CA ILE A 45 29.88 26.67 57.42
C ILE A 45 29.20 25.82 56.37
N ASN A 46 27.88 25.85 56.33
CA ASN A 46 27.08 25.25 55.27
C ASN A 46 26.68 26.37 54.30
N ARG A 47 26.71 26.03 53.00
CA ARG A 47 26.20 26.88 51.93
C ARG A 47 25.37 26.08 50.96
N THR A 48 24.24 26.63 50.56
CA THR A 48 23.35 26.05 49.59
C THR A 48 23.50 26.76 48.25
N PHE A 49 23.65 25.99 47.21
CA PHE A 49 23.73 26.44 45.82
C PHE A 49 22.52 25.92 45.07
N THR A 50 21.73 26.82 44.55
CA THR A 50 20.56 26.50 43.70
C THR A 50 20.93 26.53 42.24
N LYS A 51 20.20 25.76 41.39
CA LYS A 51 20.39 25.70 39.93
C LYS A 51 21.79 25.24 39.54
N VAL A 52 22.37 24.30 40.25
CA VAL A 52 23.58 23.62 39.80
C VAL A 52 23.21 22.72 38.62
N PRO A 53 23.80 22.95 37.41
CA PRO A 53 23.47 22.15 36.24
C PRO A 53 23.99 20.73 36.41
N VAL A 54 23.14 19.74 36.00
CA VAL A 54 23.49 18.32 36.04
C VAL A 54 23.88 17.87 34.62
N THR A 55 25.06 17.26 34.53
CA THR A 55 25.51 16.69 33.25
C THR A 55 25.06 15.23 33.14
N PHE A 56 24.53 14.88 31.95
CA PHE A 56 24.16 13.52 31.62
C PHE A 56 25.03 13.03 30.46
N SER A 57 25.66 11.85 30.58
CA SER A 57 26.45 11.25 29.52
C SER A 57 26.40 9.74 29.60
N LEU A 58 26.30 9.09 28.44
CA LEU A 58 26.42 7.64 28.28
C LEU A 58 27.81 7.19 27.78
N GLU A 59 28.71 8.14 27.53
CA GLU A 59 30.04 7.82 27.00
C GLU A 59 30.83 6.91 27.95
N GLY A 60 31.34 5.79 27.42
CA GLY A 60 32.11 4.81 28.18
C GLY A 60 31.29 3.91 29.13
N THR A 61 29.95 3.91 28.98
CA THR A 61 29.06 3.08 29.82
C THR A 61 28.58 1.83 29.08
N GLN A 62 28.14 0.82 29.85
CA GLN A 62 27.51 -0.40 29.30
C GLN A 62 26.23 -0.09 28.48
N ALA A 63 25.50 0.94 28.87
CA ALA A 63 24.33 1.40 28.14
C ALA A 63 24.68 1.78 26.69
N LYS A 64 25.77 2.56 26.51
CA LYS A 64 26.25 2.95 25.18
C LYS A 64 26.75 1.76 24.37
N GLU A 65 27.50 0.85 24.98
CA GLU A 65 28.00 -0.37 24.31
C GLU A 65 26.87 -1.28 23.82
N LYS A 66 25.73 -1.31 24.52
CA LYS A 66 24.55 -2.08 24.16
C LYS A 66 23.59 -1.33 23.21
N GLY A 67 23.92 -0.11 22.81
CA GLY A 67 23.12 0.69 21.91
C GLY A 67 21.84 1.27 22.54
N LEU A 68 21.80 1.37 23.88
CA LEU A 68 20.70 2.00 24.57
C LEU A 68 20.72 3.51 24.39
N SER A 69 19.56 4.10 24.24
CA SER A 69 19.32 5.53 24.12
C SER A 69 18.28 6.00 25.14
N VAL A 70 18.36 7.27 25.53
CA VAL A 70 17.39 7.89 26.41
C VAL A 70 16.13 8.23 25.64
N LEU A 71 14.98 7.83 26.17
CA LEU A 71 13.68 8.13 25.58
C LEU A 71 13.13 9.49 26.02
N ASN A 72 13.23 9.78 27.31
CA ASN A 72 12.75 11.02 27.93
C ASN A 72 13.86 12.06 28.08
N LYS A 73 14.40 12.54 26.92
CA LYS A 73 15.50 13.53 26.91
C LYS A 73 15.17 14.77 27.73
N GLU A 74 13.93 15.23 27.72
CA GLU A 74 13.46 16.37 28.50
C GLU A 74 13.71 16.20 30.03
N ALA A 75 13.73 14.94 30.49
CA ALA A 75 14.02 14.67 31.91
C ALA A 75 15.51 14.81 32.25
N VAL A 76 16.40 14.90 31.24
CA VAL A 76 17.86 14.95 31.47
C VAL A 76 18.56 16.19 30.89
N ASP A 77 17.92 16.92 29.95
CA ASP A 77 18.58 18.01 29.21
C ASP A 77 18.70 19.30 30.02
N ASP A 78 17.78 19.63 30.96
CA ASP A 78 17.75 20.88 31.71
C ASP A 78 17.65 20.64 33.24
N ILE A 79 18.20 19.51 33.71
CA ILE A 79 18.17 19.22 35.14
C ILE A 79 19.09 20.16 35.90
N THR A 80 18.55 20.73 36.95
CA THR A 80 19.33 21.45 37.94
C THR A 80 19.02 20.91 39.34
N VAL A 81 20.04 20.90 40.22
CA VAL A 81 19.89 20.49 41.61
C VAL A 81 20.23 21.61 42.55
N GLU A 82 19.66 21.54 43.74
CA GLU A 82 20.09 22.30 44.89
C GLU A 82 21.09 21.46 45.69
N VAL A 83 22.25 22.02 45.96
CA VAL A 83 23.35 21.34 46.66
C VAL A 83 23.73 22.11 47.92
N GLU A 84 23.67 21.44 49.06
CA GLU A 84 24.21 21.95 50.32
C GLU A 84 25.60 21.35 50.53
N ILE A 85 26.59 22.23 50.70
CA ILE A 85 27.96 21.84 51.01
C ILE A 85 28.40 22.36 52.38
N SER A 86 29.32 21.65 53.03
CA SER A 86 29.99 22.06 54.22
C SER A 86 31.49 22.10 54.02
N GLY A 87 32.13 23.15 54.53
CA GLY A 87 33.58 23.33 54.45
C GLY A 87 34.05 24.54 55.26
N MET A 88 35.36 24.74 55.32
CA MET A 88 35.91 25.91 55.98
C MET A 88 35.55 27.19 55.22
N ASN A 89 35.14 28.23 55.93
CA ASN A 89 34.68 29.48 55.31
C ASN A 89 35.68 30.07 54.27
N TYR A 90 36.98 29.93 54.49
CA TYR A 90 38.00 30.42 53.55
C TYR A 90 38.09 29.56 52.28
N GLU A 91 37.69 28.28 52.34
CA GLU A 91 37.65 27.37 51.19
C GLU A 91 36.39 27.60 50.37
N ILE A 92 35.22 27.55 51.01
CA ILE A 92 33.94 27.59 50.32
C ILE A 92 33.32 28.98 50.19
N GLY A 93 33.90 29.98 50.84
CA GLY A 93 33.39 31.36 50.85
C GLY A 93 33.31 32.00 49.46
N GLY A 94 34.23 31.64 48.57
CA GLY A 94 34.26 32.09 47.17
C GLY A 94 33.55 31.18 46.17
N TYR A 95 32.98 30.01 46.60
CA TYR A 95 32.32 29.05 45.71
C TYR A 95 31.09 29.64 45.04
N THR A 96 30.90 29.24 43.79
CA THR A 96 29.74 29.49 42.97
C THR A 96 29.13 28.15 42.53
N ALA A 97 27.96 28.14 41.91
CA ALA A 97 27.36 26.92 41.35
C ALA A 97 28.27 26.24 40.28
N SER A 98 29.13 27.02 39.61
CA SER A 98 30.07 26.51 38.59
C SER A 98 31.26 25.73 39.19
N ASP A 99 31.51 25.84 40.46
CA ASP A 99 32.58 25.12 41.18
C ASP A 99 32.09 23.73 41.68
N LEU A 100 30.83 23.40 41.39
CA LEU A 100 30.21 22.10 41.66
C LEU A 100 29.94 21.38 40.33
N ILE A 101 30.41 20.15 40.21
CA ILE A 101 30.16 19.27 39.09
C ILE A 101 29.14 18.24 39.52
N ALA A 102 27.90 18.36 39.00
CA ALA A 102 26.87 17.37 39.19
C ALA A 102 26.75 16.49 37.93
N SER A 103 26.67 15.18 38.12
CA SER A 103 26.53 14.21 37.06
C SER A 103 25.62 13.06 37.46
N VAL A 104 24.87 12.51 36.47
CA VAL A 104 24.04 11.33 36.71
C VAL A 104 24.91 10.08 36.62
N ASP A 105 24.79 9.19 37.60
CA ASP A 105 25.44 7.87 37.58
C ASP A 105 24.64 6.90 36.69
N THR A 106 25.20 6.59 35.56
CA THR A 106 24.63 5.67 34.57
C THR A 106 25.30 4.27 34.56
N SER A 107 26.16 3.98 35.54
CA SER A 107 26.97 2.76 35.61
C SER A 107 26.13 1.48 35.72
N ASN A 108 24.95 1.55 36.32
CA ASN A 108 24.06 0.43 36.58
C ASN A 108 23.08 0.14 35.43
N VAL A 109 23.08 0.97 34.37
CA VAL A 109 22.19 0.82 33.23
C VAL A 109 22.75 -0.25 32.27
N SER A 110 22.06 -1.38 32.18
CA SER A 110 22.53 -2.51 31.37
C SER A 110 21.47 -3.16 30.47
N LYS A 111 20.21 -2.72 30.58
CA LYS A 111 19.04 -3.22 29.82
C LYS A 111 18.07 -2.08 29.56
N GLU A 112 17.09 -2.34 28.72
CA GLU A 112 15.91 -1.48 28.51
C GLU A 112 15.12 -1.36 29.84
N GLY A 113 14.48 -0.22 30.03
CA GLY A 113 13.64 0.06 31.19
C GLY A 113 13.82 1.43 31.78
N THR A 114 13.05 1.73 32.81
CA THR A 114 13.13 2.99 33.57
C THR A 114 13.97 2.78 34.83
N TYR A 115 14.94 3.66 35.04
CA TYR A 115 15.87 3.62 36.16
C TYR A 115 15.79 4.94 36.92
N ASP A 116 15.74 4.86 38.27
CA ASP A 116 15.96 5.99 39.11
C ASP A 116 17.47 6.08 39.40
N LEU A 117 18.12 7.02 38.71
CA LEU A 117 19.57 7.18 38.68
C LEU A 117 20.00 8.24 39.74
N ASN A 118 21.03 7.92 40.49
CA ASN A 118 21.57 8.85 41.49
C ASN A 118 22.29 10.02 40.80
N ILE A 119 22.17 11.21 41.41
CA ILE A 119 22.93 12.40 41.00
C ILE A 119 24.10 12.54 41.94
N GLU A 120 25.29 12.35 41.40
CA GLU A 120 26.54 12.54 42.15
C GLU A 120 27.07 13.95 41.94
N VAL A 121 27.41 14.58 43.07
CA VAL A 121 28.00 15.93 43.06
C VAL A 121 29.40 15.89 43.67
N ARG A 122 30.33 16.57 43.00
CA ARG A 122 31.71 16.73 43.46
C ARG A 122 32.17 18.17 43.28
N SER A 123 33.18 18.59 44.06
CA SER A 123 33.88 19.85 43.83
C SER A 123 34.69 19.77 42.52
N ALA A 124 34.71 20.86 41.78
CA ALA A 124 35.61 21.04 40.64
C ALA A 124 37.07 21.22 41.12
N HIS A 125 37.29 21.63 42.39
CA HIS A 125 38.59 21.84 43.01
C HIS A 125 39.00 20.61 43.82
N THR A 126 39.91 19.81 43.32
CA THR A 126 40.32 18.51 43.92
C THR A 126 41.12 18.66 45.22
N THR A 127 41.62 19.86 45.54
CA THR A 127 42.43 20.14 46.71
C THR A 127 41.60 20.59 47.91
N ASP A 128 40.33 21.00 47.71
CA ASP A 128 39.50 21.59 48.74
C ASP A 128 38.82 20.51 49.56
N LYS A 129 38.75 20.69 50.89
CA LYS A 129 38.09 19.80 51.82
C LYS A 129 36.61 20.19 51.94
N VAL A 130 35.85 19.90 50.90
CA VAL A 130 34.41 20.18 50.83
C VAL A 130 33.64 18.88 51.01
N SER A 131 32.66 18.89 51.90
CA SER A 131 31.72 17.78 52.09
C SER A 131 30.36 18.15 51.52
N ILE A 132 29.82 17.30 50.63
CA ILE A 132 28.46 17.42 50.15
C ILE A 132 27.54 16.92 51.28
N ILE A 133 26.59 17.74 51.71
CA ILE A 133 25.65 17.43 52.79
C ILE A 133 24.35 16.87 52.23
N SER A 134 23.79 17.55 51.21
CA SER A 134 22.58 17.13 50.56
C SER A 134 22.53 17.57 49.11
N VAL A 135 21.83 16.81 48.30
CA VAL A 135 21.52 17.09 46.87
C VAL A 135 20.03 16.91 46.72
N THR A 136 19.34 17.89 46.14
CA THR A 136 17.89 17.85 45.97
C THR A 136 17.50 18.32 44.55
N PRO A 137 16.86 17.49 43.72
CA PRO A 137 16.65 16.06 43.92
C PRO A 137 17.97 15.26 43.87
N ASP A 138 18.02 14.13 44.56
CA ASP A 138 19.17 13.23 44.60
C ASP A 138 19.12 12.12 43.52
N THR A 139 17.96 11.96 42.89
CA THR A 139 17.71 10.98 41.83
C THR A 139 16.95 11.60 40.67
N VAL A 140 17.11 11.01 39.48
CA VAL A 140 16.35 11.32 38.29
C VAL A 140 15.86 10.03 37.63
N SER A 141 14.58 9.99 37.23
CA SER A 141 13.99 8.86 36.56
C SER A 141 14.23 8.95 35.05
N VAL A 142 15.01 8.02 34.50
CA VAL A 142 15.39 7.99 33.09
C VAL A 142 14.99 6.68 32.43
N SER A 143 14.29 6.76 31.31
CA SER A 143 13.87 5.60 30.52
C SER A 143 14.83 5.36 29.37
N PHE A 144 15.26 4.11 29.24
CA PHE A 144 16.20 3.64 28.21
C PHE A 144 15.55 2.59 27.34
N ASP A 145 15.78 2.67 26.03
CA ASP A 145 15.45 1.62 25.09
C ASP A 145 16.48 1.59 23.95
N LYS A 146 16.46 0.51 23.19
CA LYS A 146 17.27 0.36 21.99
C LYS A 146 16.56 1.01 20.81
N ILE A 147 17.24 1.93 20.14
CA ILE A 147 16.69 2.54 18.92
C ILE A 147 16.90 1.58 17.75
N THR A 148 15.84 1.29 17.04
CA THR A 148 15.85 0.44 15.84
C THR A 148 15.02 1.05 14.72
N THR A 149 15.15 0.48 13.54
CA THR A 149 14.38 0.88 12.36
C THR A 149 13.58 -0.31 11.83
N LYS A 150 12.39 -0.04 11.31
CA LYS A 150 11.51 -1.03 10.68
C LYS A 150 10.83 -0.41 9.46
N LYS A 151 10.77 -1.16 8.36
CA LYS A 151 9.96 -0.77 7.21
C LYS A 151 8.55 -1.32 7.37
N ILE A 152 7.55 -0.45 7.27
CA ILE A 152 6.14 -0.79 7.41
C ILE A 152 5.34 -0.35 6.18
N PRO A 153 4.25 -1.04 5.81
CA PRO A 153 3.34 -0.62 4.77
C PRO A 153 2.53 0.62 5.20
N VAL A 154 2.12 1.40 4.20
CA VAL A 154 1.20 2.52 4.37
C VAL A 154 -0.11 2.19 3.69
N VAL A 155 -1.21 2.42 4.38
CA VAL A 155 -2.59 2.24 3.89
C VAL A 155 -3.34 3.54 4.02
N SER A 156 -4.25 3.84 3.08
CA SER A 156 -5.10 5.01 3.17
C SER A 156 -6.54 4.64 3.54
N GLU A 157 -7.16 5.46 4.37
CA GLU A 157 -8.58 5.38 4.73
C GLU A 157 -9.26 6.72 4.41
N ALA A 158 -10.34 6.66 3.63
CA ALA A 158 -11.07 7.85 3.20
C ALA A 158 -12.59 7.57 3.21
N PRO A 159 -13.21 7.36 4.38
CA PRO A 159 -14.60 6.92 4.48
C PRO A 159 -15.62 7.94 3.97
N LEU A 160 -15.23 9.20 3.84
CA LEU A 160 -16.08 10.30 3.40
C LEU A 160 -15.90 10.67 1.92
N VAL A 161 -15.00 9.99 1.22
CA VAL A 161 -14.80 10.16 -0.23
C VAL A 161 -15.62 9.09 -0.95
N THR A 162 -16.55 9.53 -1.79
CA THR A 162 -17.47 8.67 -2.54
C THR A 162 -17.43 9.01 -4.02
N ALA A 163 -17.86 8.09 -4.88
CA ALA A 163 -18.08 8.42 -6.28
C ALA A 163 -19.46 9.04 -6.50
N MET A 164 -19.59 9.94 -7.49
CA MET A 164 -20.86 10.44 -7.98
C MET A 164 -21.65 9.32 -8.67
N ASP A 165 -22.96 9.59 -8.89
CA ASP A 165 -23.82 8.68 -9.65
C ASP A 165 -23.25 8.45 -11.07
N GLY A 166 -23.26 7.20 -11.53
CA GLY A 166 -22.61 6.83 -12.80
C GLY A 166 -21.10 6.60 -12.73
N TYR A 167 -20.48 6.74 -11.57
CA TYR A 167 -19.06 6.54 -11.35
C TYR A 167 -18.80 5.52 -10.24
N THR A 168 -17.56 5.09 -10.12
CA THR A 168 -17.09 4.24 -9.02
C THR A 168 -15.64 4.60 -8.69
N LEU A 169 -15.30 4.56 -7.40
CA LEU A 169 -13.91 4.60 -6.97
C LEU A 169 -13.28 3.22 -7.14
N ARG A 170 -12.07 3.21 -7.66
CA ARG A 170 -11.23 2.01 -7.69
C ARG A 170 -10.17 2.12 -6.61
N ASP A 171 -9.23 1.16 -6.61
CA ASP A 171 -8.20 1.06 -5.59
C ASP A 171 -7.51 2.40 -5.36
N THR A 172 -7.73 2.96 -4.18
CA THR A 172 -7.04 4.15 -3.73
C THR A 172 -5.57 3.83 -3.55
N LYS A 173 -4.69 4.65 -4.11
CA LYS A 173 -3.24 4.48 -3.99
C LYS A 173 -2.69 5.51 -3.03
N VAL A 174 -1.79 5.07 -2.15
CA VAL A 174 -1.02 5.96 -1.28
C VAL A 174 0.44 5.93 -1.69
N SER A 175 1.07 7.09 -1.72
CA SER A 175 2.49 7.25 -2.05
C SER A 175 3.21 8.06 -0.95
N PRO A 176 4.31 7.52 -0.40
CA PRO A 176 4.87 6.19 -0.61
C PRO A 176 3.97 5.08 -0.04
N ASP A 177 4.03 3.87 -0.63
CA ASP A 177 3.28 2.68 -0.18
C ASP A 177 3.88 1.99 1.05
N SER A 178 5.07 2.40 1.43
CA SER A 178 5.80 1.90 2.59
C SER A 178 6.77 2.95 3.09
N VAL A 179 6.98 2.98 4.41
CA VAL A 179 7.86 3.93 5.08
C VAL A 179 8.78 3.24 6.07
N THR A 180 9.93 3.87 6.32
CA THR A 180 10.85 3.45 7.36
C THR A 180 10.60 4.27 8.62
N ILE A 181 10.31 3.59 9.71
CA ILE A 181 10.17 4.17 11.04
C ILE A 181 11.41 3.91 11.88
N GLU A 182 11.76 4.87 12.75
CA GLU A 182 12.86 4.79 13.71
C GLU A 182 12.33 5.16 15.09
N GLY A 183 12.67 4.36 16.08
CA GLY A 183 12.27 4.61 17.47
C GLY A 183 12.67 3.49 18.41
N PRO A 184 12.14 3.53 19.66
CA PRO A 184 12.35 2.50 20.66
C PRO A 184 11.89 1.14 20.16
N GLN A 185 12.69 0.11 20.38
CA GLN A 185 12.41 -1.24 19.89
C GLN A 185 11.05 -1.76 20.37
N ASN A 186 10.74 -1.52 21.65
CA ASN A 186 9.45 -1.95 22.24
C ASN A 186 8.23 -1.28 21.59
N ASP A 187 8.37 -0.08 21.06
CA ASP A 187 7.30 0.61 20.33
C ASP A 187 7.26 0.20 18.87
N ILE A 188 8.43 0.10 18.22
CA ILE A 188 8.59 -0.36 16.84
C ILE A 188 8.01 -1.77 16.64
N ASP A 189 8.22 -2.68 17.62
CA ASP A 189 7.75 -4.06 17.53
C ASP A 189 6.22 -4.17 17.54
N LYS A 190 5.51 -3.21 18.15
CA LYS A 190 4.04 -3.16 18.20
C LYS A 190 3.42 -2.62 16.91
N ILE A 191 4.18 -1.86 16.12
CA ILE A 191 3.65 -1.19 14.91
C ILE A 191 3.70 -2.14 13.73
N SER A 192 2.56 -2.38 13.08
CA SER A 192 2.46 -3.20 11.87
C SER A 192 2.30 -2.36 10.61
N LYS A 193 1.56 -1.26 10.67
CA LYS A 193 1.28 -0.39 9.53
C LYS A 193 1.09 1.07 9.94
N ALA A 194 1.25 1.98 8.98
CA ALA A 194 0.80 3.36 9.08
C ALA A 194 -0.49 3.55 8.28
N VAL A 195 -1.47 4.23 8.85
CA VAL A 195 -2.74 4.55 8.19
C VAL A 195 -2.85 6.06 8.02
N VAL A 196 -3.04 6.47 6.76
CA VAL A 196 -3.26 7.86 6.37
C VAL A 196 -4.77 8.08 6.25
N SER A 197 -5.33 8.90 7.14
CA SER A 197 -6.77 9.17 7.20
C SER A 197 -7.12 10.45 6.45
N ILE A 198 -8.06 10.35 5.51
CA ILE A 198 -8.60 11.49 4.77
C ILE A 198 -10.02 11.79 5.28
N GLU A 199 -10.15 12.84 6.07
CA GLU A 199 -11.44 13.26 6.66
C GLU A 199 -12.23 14.22 5.75
N LYS A 200 -11.73 14.48 4.53
CA LYS A 200 -12.39 15.35 3.57
C LYS A 200 -13.61 14.67 2.97
N THR A 201 -14.78 15.32 3.06
CA THR A 201 -15.99 14.88 2.34
C THR A 201 -15.90 15.33 0.88
N ALA A 202 -15.97 14.36 -0.05
CA ALA A 202 -15.99 14.63 -1.48
C ALA A 202 -16.85 13.59 -2.21
N SER A 203 -17.52 14.02 -3.29
CA SER A 203 -18.21 13.14 -4.24
C SER A 203 -17.58 13.35 -5.61
N LEU A 204 -16.94 12.31 -6.14
CA LEU A 204 -16.00 12.43 -7.25
C LEU A 204 -16.59 11.92 -8.57
N SER A 205 -16.39 12.72 -9.62
CA SER A 205 -16.61 12.36 -11.02
C SER A 205 -15.31 12.39 -11.84
N ASP A 206 -14.21 12.80 -11.21
CA ASP A 206 -12.89 12.95 -11.79
C ASP A 206 -11.83 12.53 -10.77
N GLU A 207 -10.61 12.30 -11.21
CA GLU A 207 -9.49 11.96 -10.35
C GLU A 207 -9.23 13.05 -9.30
N LEU A 208 -8.85 12.63 -8.10
CA LEU A 208 -8.50 13.53 -7.01
C LEU A 208 -7.22 13.04 -6.33
N GLU A 209 -6.28 13.97 -6.19
CA GLU A 209 -5.05 13.79 -5.40
C GLU A 209 -5.12 14.62 -4.12
N ILE A 210 -4.83 14.01 -2.98
CA ILE A 210 -4.78 14.69 -1.67
C ILE A 210 -3.43 14.41 -1.03
N THR A 211 -2.72 15.49 -0.67
CA THR A 211 -1.49 15.41 0.12
C THR A 211 -1.79 15.75 1.58
N THR A 212 -1.28 14.93 2.50
CA THR A 212 -1.40 15.10 3.96
C THR A 212 -0.14 14.65 4.67
N ASP A 213 0.08 15.18 5.87
CA ASP A 213 1.09 14.74 6.84
C ASP A 213 0.47 14.01 8.04
N ASP A 214 -0.86 13.87 8.05
CA ASP A 214 -1.60 13.18 9.10
C ASP A 214 -1.55 11.66 8.89
N TYR A 215 -1.05 10.94 9.89
CA TYR A 215 -1.05 9.49 9.90
C TYR A 215 -1.12 8.97 11.34
N LEU A 216 -1.55 7.71 11.47
CA LEU A 216 -1.57 6.97 12.73
C LEU A 216 -0.89 5.63 12.55
N PHE A 217 -0.25 5.13 13.62
CA PHE A 217 0.29 3.79 13.65
C PHE A 217 -0.72 2.79 14.19
N TYR A 218 -0.73 1.60 13.61
CA TYR A 218 -1.61 0.50 14.02
C TYR A 218 -0.81 -0.79 14.26
N ASP A 219 -1.31 -1.63 15.17
CA ASP A 219 -0.83 -2.97 15.40
C ASP A 219 -1.44 -4.00 14.41
N ASP A 220 -1.12 -5.29 14.62
CA ASP A 220 -1.66 -6.38 13.80
C ASP A 220 -3.17 -6.64 14.04
N ASP A 221 -3.72 -6.16 15.14
CA ASP A 221 -5.13 -6.30 15.53
C ASP A 221 -5.96 -5.04 15.15
N ASP A 222 -5.42 -4.13 14.35
CA ASP A 222 -6.04 -2.87 13.95
C ASP A 222 -6.34 -1.90 15.11
N ASN A 223 -5.57 -1.94 16.20
CA ASN A 223 -5.64 -0.94 17.26
C ASN A 223 -4.61 0.16 17.03
N ILE A 224 -4.97 1.39 17.43
CA ILE A 224 -4.06 2.54 17.35
C ILE A 224 -2.93 2.37 18.36
N VAL A 225 -1.69 2.46 17.88
CA VAL A 225 -0.47 2.45 18.69
C VAL A 225 -0.01 3.89 18.94
N LYS A 226 -0.02 4.33 20.22
CA LYS A 226 0.60 5.60 20.59
C LYS A 226 2.10 5.42 20.70
N ALA A 227 2.85 6.07 19.84
CA ALA A 227 4.30 5.93 19.74
C ALA A 227 4.97 7.31 19.54
N ASP A 228 4.91 8.14 20.59
CA ASP A 228 5.39 9.53 20.55
C ASP A 228 6.90 9.64 20.25
N ASN A 229 7.66 8.59 20.53
CA ASN A 229 9.11 8.50 20.28
C ASN A 229 9.48 7.85 18.95
N VAL A 230 8.50 7.51 18.08
CA VAL A 230 8.72 6.92 16.76
C VAL A 230 8.62 8.01 15.70
N LYS A 231 9.55 8.02 14.76
CA LYS A 231 9.63 9.00 13.66
C LYS A 231 9.71 8.30 12.32
N LEU A 232 9.13 8.94 11.30
CA LEU A 232 9.39 8.61 9.90
C LEU A 232 10.77 9.13 9.50
N THR A 233 11.55 8.33 8.77
CA THR A 233 12.91 8.71 8.34
C THR A 233 13.01 9.09 6.88
N ASP A 234 12.10 8.62 6.03
CA ASP A 234 12.16 8.70 4.57
C ASP A 234 11.11 9.61 3.94
N THR A 235 10.07 10.02 4.66
CA THR A 235 9.05 10.96 4.16
C THR A 235 8.53 11.88 5.25
N LYS A 236 7.89 12.99 4.83
CA LYS A 236 7.19 13.92 5.72
C LYS A 236 5.72 14.07 5.36
N SER A 237 5.32 13.59 4.20
CA SER A 237 3.95 13.71 3.71
C SER A 237 3.61 12.51 2.83
N PHE A 238 2.32 12.26 2.69
CA PHE A 238 1.74 11.21 1.89
C PHE A 238 0.82 11.84 0.85
N THR A 239 0.82 11.24 -0.33
CA THR A 239 -0.13 11.58 -1.39
C THR A 239 -1.10 10.41 -1.55
N VAL A 240 -2.39 10.69 -1.52
CA VAL A 240 -3.46 9.70 -1.70
C VAL A 240 -4.17 10.02 -3.01
N ASP A 241 -4.09 9.10 -3.97
CA ASP A 241 -4.68 9.20 -5.29
C ASP A 241 -5.99 8.40 -5.34
N PHE A 242 -7.07 9.07 -5.69
CA PHE A 242 -8.40 8.50 -5.89
C PHE A 242 -8.66 8.35 -7.38
N ALA A 243 -8.55 7.12 -7.89
CA ALA A 243 -8.89 6.82 -9.28
C ALA A 243 -10.40 6.67 -9.42
N VAL A 244 -10.99 7.48 -10.30
CA VAL A 244 -12.42 7.47 -10.64
C VAL A 244 -12.62 6.74 -11.95
N TYR A 245 -13.55 5.80 -11.98
CA TYR A 245 -13.95 5.06 -13.16
C TYR A 245 -15.40 5.33 -13.49
N LYS A 246 -15.71 5.52 -14.77
CA LYS A 246 -17.08 5.67 -15.24
C LYS A 246 -17.74 4.30 -15.38
N LYS A 247 -18.96 4.17 -14.90
CA LYS A 247 -19.81 2.99 -15.12
C LYS A 247 -20.46 3.07 -16.48
N LYS A 248 -20.36 2.01 -17.27
CA LYS A 248 -21.07 1.87 -18.54
C LYS A 248 -21.76 0.51 -18.63
N THR A 249 -22.80 0.42 -19.44
CA THR A 249 -23.46 -0.85 -19.77
C THR A 249 -22.92 -1.35 -21.09
N MET A 250 -22.38 -2.55 -21.08
CA MET A 250 -21.93 -3.25 -22.27
C MET A 250 -23.00 -4.29 -22.66
N ARG A 251 -23.72 -4.03 -23.75
CA ARG A 251 -24.68 -4.98 -24.33
C ARG A 251 -23.91 -6.04 -25.10
N LEU A 252 -24.23 -7.29 -24.88
CA LEU A 252 -23.52 -8.43 -25.45
C LEU A 252 -24.27 -8.96 -26.65
N GLY A 253 -23.58 -9.14 -27.77
CA GLY A 253 -24.10 -9.67 -28.99
C GLY A 253 -23.31 -10.86 -29.51
N VAL A 254 -23.99 -11.80 -30.16
CA VAL A 254 -23.37 -12.93 -30.84
C VAL A 254 -23.73 -12.90 -32.32
N THR A 255 -22.77 -13.12 -33.21
CA THR A 255 -23.02 -13.24 -34.63
C THR A 255 -23.30 -14.67 -35.01
N VAL A 256 -24.18 -14.86 -36.01
CA VAL A 256 -24.47 -16.17 -36.60
C VAL A 256 -23.76 -16.22 -37.96
N GLU A 257 -22.81 -17.14 -38.09
CA GLU A 257 -22.07 -17.42 -39.34
C GLU A 257 -22.71 -18.56 -40.13
N ASN A 258 -22.31 -18.70 -41.38
CA ASN A 258 -22.78 -19.74 -42.31
C ASN A 258 -24.31 -19.81 -42.40
N ALA A 259 -24.97 -18.67 -42.28
CA ALA A 259 -26.41 -18.58 -42.49
C ALA A 259 -26.70 -18.34 -43.97
N PRO A 260 -27.60 -19.14 -44.58
CA PRO A 260 -28.00 -18.92 -45.98
C PRO A 260 -28.73 -17.58 -46.12
N SER A 261 -28.73 -17.04 -47.34
CA SER A 261 -29.26 -15.70 -47.64
C SER A 261 -30.73 -15.51 -47.27
N TYR A 262 -31.50 -16.57 -47.23
CA TYR A 262 -32.93 -16.55 -46.89
C TYR A 262 -33.23 -16.79 -45.40
N PHE A 263 -32.21 -17.07 -44.59
CA PHE A 263 -32.42 -17.34 -43.15
C PHE A 263 -32.55 -16.03 -42.38
N ASP A 264 -33.63 -15.94 -41.61
CA ASP A 264 -33.80 -14.83 -40.69
C ASP A 264 -33.18 -15.15 -39.33
N LYS A 265 -31.97 -14.58 -39.09
CA LYS A 265 -31.22 -14.81 -37.85
C LYS A 265 -31.98 -14.44 -36.57
N SER A 266 -32.99 -13.58 -36.64
CA SER A 266 -33.82 -13.19 -35.50
C SER A 266 -34.81 -14.31 -35.08
N THR A 267 -35.03 -15.31 -35.93
CA THR A 267 -35.87 -16.45 -35.60
C THR A 267 -35.15 -17.57 -34.88
N LEU A 268 -33.81 -17.46 -34.73
CA LEU A 268 -33.05 -18.45 -33.98
C LEU A 268 -33.35 -18.31 -32.47
N PRO A 269 -33.79 -19.40 -31.81
CA PRO A 269 -34.18 -19.35 -30.40
C PRO A 269 -32.95 -19.29 -29.48
N MET A 270 -32.12 -18.27 -29.63
CA MET A 270 -30.87 -18.09 -28.91
C MET A 270 -31.11 -17.33 -27.60
N ILE A 271 -30.59 -17.85 -26.51
CA ILE A 271 -30.67 -17.28 -25.17
C ILE A 271 -29.24 -17.04 -24.68
N LEU A 272 -28.96 -15.82 -24.29
CA LEU A 272 -27.73 -15.47 -23.57
C LEU A 272 -27.97 -15.52 -22.07
N SER A 273 -27.03 -16.06 -21.29
CA SER A 273 -27.13 -16.04 -19.82
C SER A 273 -27.17 -14.62 -19.26
N GLU A 274 -26.49 -13.68 -19.93
CA GLU A 274 -26.48 -12.24 -19.66
C GLU A 274 -26.56 -11.46 -20.96
N GLU A 275 -27.56 -10.60 -21.09
CA GLU A 275 -27.71 -9.72 -22.27
C GLU A 275 -26.82 -8.48 -22.19
N SER A 276 -26.42 -8.10 -20.98
CA SER A 276 -25.57 -6.95 -20.73
C SER A 276 -24.81 -7.10 -19.41
N VAL A 277 -23.63 -6.50 -19.34
CA VAL A 277 -22.82 -6.42 -18.12
C VAL A 277 -22.50 -4.96 -17.78
N SER A 278 -22.35 -4.70 -16.48
CA SER A 278 -21.87 -3.42 -16.00
C SER A 278 -20.34 -3.42 -15.97
N VAL A 279 -19.73 -2.43 -16.60
CA VAL A 279 -18.27 -2.28 -16.70
C VAL A 279 -17.84 -0.93 -16.15
N ALA A 280 -16.78 -0.92 -15.35
CA ALA A 280 -16.11 0.30 -14.94
C ALA A 280 -14.92 0.56 -15.90
N THR A 281 -14.86 1.75 -16.49
CA THR A 281 -13.81 2.19 -17.42
C THR A 281 -13.04 3.39 -16.90
N PRO A 282 -11.71 3.46 -17.06
CA PRO A 282 -10.92 4.65 -16.75
C PRO A 282 -11.17 5.78 -17.75
N ASP A 283 -11.77 5.50 -18.92
CA ASP A 283 -12.17 6.50 -19.90
C ASP A 283 -13.45 7.19 -19.44
N LEU A 284 -13.30 8.39 -18.87
CA LEU A 284 -14.43 9.19 -18.34
C LEU A 284 -15.33 9.75 -19.45
N ASP A 285 -14.84 9.81 -20.70
CA ASP A 285 -15.60 10.25 -21.89
C ASP A 285 -16.34 9.10 -22.58
N ALA A 286 -16.13 7.84 -22.15
CA ALA A 286 -16.78 6.69 -22.74
C ALA A 286 -18.30 6.82 -22.78
N GLU A 287 -18.95 6.28 -23.82
CA GLU A 287 -20.40 6.23 -23.92
C GLU A 287 -20.99 5.36 -22.78
N ALA A 288 -22.16 5.76 -22.28
CA ALA A 288 -22.84 5.05 -21.19
C ALA A 288 -23.33 3.65 -21.58
N GLU A 289 -23.63 3.42 -22.88
CA GLU A 289 -24.03 2.14 -23.44
C GLU A 289 -23.17 1.82 -24.68
N GLN A 290 -22.71 0.59 -24.79
CA GLN A 290 -21.94 0.09 -25.93
C GLN A 290 -22.39 -1.34 -26.25
N THR A 291 -22.57 -1.68 -27.54
CA THR A 291 -22.81 -3.05 -27.97
C THR A 291 -21.48 -3.68 -28.42
N VAL A 292 -21.17 -4.84 -27.86
CA VAL A 292 -19.92 -5.58 -28.14
C VAL A 292 -20.27 -7.00 -28.60
N LEU A 293 -19.67 -7.42 -29.69
CA LEU A 293 -19.77 -8.81 -30.15
C LEU A 293 -18.79 -9.67 -29.38
N ILE A 294 -19.31 -10.65 -28.63
CA ILE A 294 -18.50 -11.55 -27.79
C ILE A 294 -18.00 -12.78 -28.55
N GLY A 295 -18.60 -13.09 -29.68
CA GLY A 295 -18.21 -14.23 -30.54
C GLY A 295 -19.19 -14.51 -31.63
N SER A 296 -18.98 -15.67 -32.32
CA SER A 296 -19.87 -16.16 -33.34
C SER A 296 -20.25 -17.60 -33.10
N VAL A 297 -21.43 -17.99 -33.60
CA VAL A 297 -21.91 -19.38 -33.66
C VAL A 297 -22.12 -19.75 -35.11
N ASP A 298 -21.67 -20.94 -35.51
CA ASP A 298 -21.87 -21.49 -36.87
C ASP A 298 -23.23 -22.14 -36.91
N LEU A 299 -24.13 -21.61 -37.76
CA LEU A 299 -25.49 -22.12 -37.89
C LEU A 299 -25.52 -23.61 -38.26
N THR A 300 -24.55 -24.08 -39.03
CA THR A 300 -24.44 -25.50 -39.47
C THR A 300 -24.05 -26.44 -38.32
N GLN A 301 -23.56 -25.89 -37.20
CA GLN A 301 -23.16 -26.66 -36.03
C GLN A 301 -24.14 -26.46 -34.84
N ILE A 302 -25.21 -25.69 -35.02
CA ILE A 302 -26.19 -25.46 -33.97
C ILE A 302 -27.12 -26.69 -33.85
N ASP A 303 -26.92 -27.41 -32.74
CA ASP A 303 -27.88 -28.35 -32.17
C ASP A 303 -28.55 -27.65 -30.96
N LEU A 304 -29.85 -27.79 -30.84
CA LEU A 304 -30.64 -27.14 -29.74
C LEU A 304 -30.21 -27.54 -28.31
N ASN A 305 -29.39 -28.58 -28.18
CA ASN A 305 -28.80 -28.98 -26.89
C ASN A 305 -27.43 -28.41 -26.63
N ASN A 306 -26.82 -27.70 -27.59
CA ASN A 306 -25.49 -27.15 -27.42
C ASN A 306 -25.51 -25.90 -26.60
N VAL A 307 -24.47 -25.75 -25.77
CA VAL A 307 -24.18 -24.54 -25.01
C VAL A 307 -22.76 -24.06 -25.41
N TYR A 308 -22.67 -22.82 -25.84
CA TYR A 308 -21.42 -22.17 -26.16
C TYR A 308 -21.03 -21.21 -25.05
N SER A 309 -19.75 -21.08 -24.74
CA SER A 309 -19.24 -20.15 -23.74
C SER A 309 -18.29 -19.16 -24.41
N PHE A 310 -18.48 -17.87 -24.11
CA PHE A 310 -17.68 -16.79 -24.66
C PHE A 310 -17.16 -15.92 -23.52
N ASP A 311 -15.90 -15.50 -23.62
CA ASP A 311 -15.30 -14.52 -22.70
C ASP A 311 -15.88 -13.13 -22.98
N ILE A 312 -16.04 -12.35 -21.91
CA ILE A 312 -16.44 -10.94 -22.05
C ILE A 312 -15.19 -10.13 -22.40
N PRO A 313 -15.11 -9.55 -23.61
CA PRO A 313 -13.95 -8.79 -24.04
C PRO A 313 -13.93 -7.42 -23.35
N LEU A 314 -12.95 -7.19 -22.46
CA LEU A 314 -12.73 -5.92 -21.79
C LEU A 314 -11.56 -5.18 -22.46
N ALA A 315 -11.68 -3.87 -22.60
CA ALA A 315 -10.56 -3.03 -23.00
C ALA A 315 -9.54 -2.89 -21.87
N SER A 316 -8.35 -2.40 -22.21
CA SER A 316 -7.28 -2.25 -21.21
C SER A 316 -7.70 -1.29 -20.09
N GLY A 317 -7.61 -1.76 -18.85
CA GLY A 317 -7.99 -1.02 -17.65
C GLY A 317 -9.48 -1.09 -17.31
N GLU A 318 -10.33 -1.66 -18.16
CA GLU A 318 -11.74 -1.90 -17.82
C GLU A 318 -11.88 -3.06 -16.83
N VAL A 319 -12.91 -2.95 -16.00
CA VAL A 319 -13.22 -3.97 -14.98
C VAL A 319 -14.69 -4.33 -15.05
N ASN A 320 -14.96 -5.62 -15.20
CA ASN A 320 -16.31 -6.14 -15.10
C ASN A 320 -16.81 -6.07 -13.65
N MET A 321 -17.94 -5.43 -13.45
CA MET A 321 -18.57 -5.26 -12.14
C MET A 321 -19.69 -6.28 -11.87
N SER A 322 -20.04 -7.10 -12.87
CA SER A 322 -21.08 -8.14 -12.73
C SER A 322 -20.56 -9.40 -12.03
N GLY A 323 -19.25 -9.62 -12.01
CA GLY A 323 -18.62 -10.77 -11.37
C GLY A 323 -18.52 -12.01 -12.24
N GLU A 324 -19.13 -12.02 -13.44
CA GLU A 324 -19.09 -13.15 -14.38
C GLU A 324 -18.13 -12.84 -15.52
N ASP A 325 -17.11 -13.66 -15.73
CA ASP A 325 -16.12 -13.45 -16.77
C ASP A 325 -16.54 -14.05 -18.13
N HIS A 326 -17.54 -14.92 -18.13
CA HIS A 326 -18.03 -15.66 -19.31
C HIS A 326 -19.54 -15.51 -19.46
N VAL A 327 -19.99 -15.51 -20.71
CA VAL A 327 -21.42 -15.56 -21.05
C VAL A 327 -21.69 -16.84 -21.83
N THR A 328 -22.73 -17.54 -21.44
CA THR A 328 -23.17 -18.74 -22.16
C THR A 328 -24.31 -18.43 -23.12
N VAL A 329 -24.24 -19.07 -24.30
CA VAL A 329 -25.28 -19.05 -25.32
C VAL A 329 -25.90 -20.43 -25.40
N SER A 330 -27.17 -20.50 -25.15
CA SER A 330 -28.00 -21.70 -25.26
C SER A 330 -29.15 -21.49 -26.25
N PHE A 331 -29.87 -22.53 -26.54
CA PHE A 331 -31.02 -22.47 -27.48
C PHE A 331 -32.24 -23.03 -26.79
N GLU A 332 -33.39 -22.36 -26.94
CA GLU A 332 -34.65 -22.89 -26.50
C GLU A 332 -35.14 -24.02 -27.43
N ALA A 333 -35.23 -25.24 -26.88
CA ALA A 333 -35.60 -26.40 -27.68
C ALA A 333 -37.13 -26.61 -27.72
N GLU A 334 -37.91 -25.95 -26.89
CA GLU A 334 -39.37 -26.11 -26.85
C GLU A 334 -40.02 -25.54 -28.14
N GLY A 335 -40.87 -26.33 -28.77
CA GLY A 335 -41.49 -25.93 -30.06
C GLY A 335 -40.63 -26.09 -31.28
N TYR A 336 -39.38 -26.60 -31.16
CA TYR A 336 -38.48 -26.89 -32.25
C TYR A 336 -38.22 -28.38 -32.37
N THR A 337 -38.04 -28.85 -33.61
CA THR A 337 -37.72 -30.25 -33.93
C THR A 337 -36.81 -30.36 -35.11
N SER A 338 -36.35 -31.58 -35.42
CA SER A 338 -35.57 -31.84 -36.64
C SER A 338 -36.06 -33.04 -37.39
N LYS A 339 -35.84 -33.05 -38.74
CA LYS A 339 -36.19 -34.15 -39.62
C LYS A 339 -35.09 -34.28 -40.70
N ASN A 340 -34.87 -35.52 -41.17
CA ASN A 340 -33.92 -35.78 -42.24
C ASN A 340 -34.61 -35.71 -43.61
N PHE A 341 -33.91 -35.06 -44.53
CA PHE A 341 -34.35 -34.86 -45.93
C PHE A 341 -33.31 -35.35 -46.92
N THR A 342 -33.71 -35.43 -48.19
CA THR A 342 -32.83 -35.80 -49.29
C THR A 342 -32.91 -34.74 -50.37
N LEU A 343 -31.81 -34.13 -50.74
CA LEU A 343 -31.72 -33.12 -51.79
C LEU A 343 -30.95 -33.68 -52.98
N THR A 344 -31.52 -33.57 -54.18
CA THR A 344 -30.90 -33.89 -55.44
C THR A 344 -30.23 -32.64 -56.06
N SER A 345 -29.31 -32.80 -56.96
CA SER A 345 -28.49 -31.71 -57.54
C SER A 345 -29.29 -30.61 -58.25
N ASP A 346 -30.55 -30.87 -58.65
CA ASP A 346 -31.48 -29.87 -59.20
C ASP A 346 -31.94 -28.82 -58.15
N HIS A 347 -31.77 -29.12 -56.87
CA HIS A 347 -31.98 -28.18 -55.72
C HIS A 347 -30.71 -27.47 -55.27
N PHE A 348 -29.58 -27.64 -55.97
CA PHE A 348 -28.34 -26.97 -55.63
C PHE A 348 -28.25 -25.60 -56.30
N VAL A 349 -27.94 -24.58 -55.50
CA VAL A 349 -27.87 -23.19 -55.94
C VAL A 349 -26.49 -22.62 -55.65
N ALA A 350 -25.70 -22.41 -56.69
CA ALA A 350 -24.41 -21.74 -56.52
C ALA A 350 -24.59 -20.23 -56.44
N VAL A 351 -24.08 -19.61 -55.37
CA VAL A 351 -23.98 -18.15 -55.19
C VAL A 351 -22.54 -17.66 -55.32
N ASN A 352 -22.36 -16.38 -55.58
CA ASN A 352 -21.05 -15.75 -55.78
C ASN A 352 -20.20 -16.44 -56.87
N LYS A 353 -20.86 -16.84 -57.97
CA LYS A 353 -20.20 -17.52 -59.09
C LYS A 353 -19.09 -16.64 -59.70
N PRO A 354 -17.89 -17.22 -59.96
CA PRO A 354 -16.83 -16.48 -60.62
C PRO A 354 -17.23 -16.16 -62.08
N SER A 355 -16.94 -14.93 -62.48
CA SER A 355 -17.33 -14.47 -63.87
C SER A 355 -16.64 -15.29 -64.94
N GLY A 356 -17.40 -15.67 -65.98
CA GLY A 356 -16.90 -16.43 -67.13
C GLY A 356 -16.61 -17.92 -66.87
N LYS A 357 -17.18 -18.45 -65.75
CA LYS A 357 -17.05 -19.85 -65.38
C LYS A 357 -18.38 -20.59 -65.49
N ASP A 358 -18.30 -21.85 -65.88
CA ASP A 358 -19.38 -22.84 -65.85
C ASP A 358 -19.24 -23.70 -64.53
N ILE A 359 -20.36 -24.09 -63.98
CA ILE A 359 -20.41 -24.80 -62.71
C ILE A 359 -21.17 -26.11 -62.91
N ALA A 360 -20.47 -27.22 -62.64
CA ALA A 360 -21.10 -28.54 -62.60
C ALA A 360 -21.01 -29.13 -61.17
N TYR A 361 -22.01 -29.91 -60.82
CA TYR A 361 -22.01 -30.61 -59.55
C TYR A 361 -21.68 -32.07 -59.68
N ASP A 362 -20.57 -32.54 -59.18
CA ASP A 362 -20.19 -33.95 -59.13
C ASP A 362 -21.05 -34.71 -58.13
N THR A 363 -21.35 -34.09 -57.02
CA THR A 363 -22.31 -34.60 -56.03
C THR A 363 -23.72 -34.53 -56.60
N LYS A 364 -24.34 -35.69 -56.80
CA LYS A 364 -25.71 -35.78 -57.45
C LYS A 364 -26.80 -35.76 -56.37
N LYS A 365 -26.46 -36.04 -55.10
CA LYS A 365 -27.44 -36.19 -54.04
C LYS A 365 -26.80 -35.97 -52.65
N LEU A 366 -27.43 -35.18 -51.80
CA LEU A 366 -27.20 -35.11 -50.35
C LEU A 366 -28.25 -35.96 -49.66
N SER A 367 -27.82 -36.98 -48.88
CA SER A 367 -28.70 -37.91 -48.20
C SER A 367 -28.66 -37.67 -46.70
N ALA A 368 -29.80 -37.80 -46.03
CA ALA A 368 -29.94 -37.63 -44.57
C ALA A 368 -29.54 -36.22 -44.08
N VAL A 369 -29.87 -35.20 -44.89
CA VAL A 369 -29.68 -33.79 -44.48
C VAL A 369 -30.60 -33.49 -43.31
N LYS A 370 -30.01 -33.27 -42.15
CA LYS A 370 -30.76 -32.94 -40.92
C LYS A 370 -31.15 -31.47 -40.91
N VAL A 371 -32.41 -31.16 -40.87
CA VAL A 371 -32.94 -29.79 -40.83
C VAL A 371 -33.70 -29.54 -39.54
N TYR A 372 -33.35 -28.47 -38.88
CA TYR A 372 -34.02 -27.96 -37.67
C TYR A 372 -34.98 -26.82 -38.00
N GLY A 373 -36.00 -26.65 -37.20
CA GLY A 373 -36.93 -25.52 -37.27
C GLY A 373 -38.13 -25.71 -36.35
N PRO A 374 -39.10 -24.77 -36.38
CA PRO A 374 -40.36 -24.88 -35.65
C PRO A 374 -41.13 -26.15 -36.04
N GLU A 375 -41.71 -26.85 -35.08
CA GLU A 375 -42.36 -28.15 -35.26
C GLU A 375 -43.50 -28.08 -36.26
N ASP A 376 -44.26 -26.99 -36.29
CA ASP A 376 -45.38 -26.78 -37.20
C ASP A 376 -44.90 -26.58 -38.67
N ILE A 377 -43.67 -26.11 -38.86
CA ILE A 377 -43.01 -25.96 -40.17
C ILE A 377 -42.41 -27.30 -40.62
N ILE A 378 -41.57 -27.91 -39.76
CA ILE A 378 -40.84 -29.16 -40.08
C ILE A 378 -41.81 -30.28 -40.37
N SER A 379 -42.99 -30.35 -39.76
CA SER A 379 -44.02 -31.37 -40.02
C SER A 379 -44.60 -31.28 -41.44
N LYS A 380 -44.61 -30.08 -42.06
CA LYS A 380 -45.16 -29.81 -43.40
C LYS A 380 -44.12 -29.78 -44.46
N LEU A 381 -42.83 -29.72 -44.10
CA LEU A 381 -41.72 -29.56 -44.98
C LEU A 381 -41.46 -30.83 -45.79
N THR A 382 -41.26 -30.66 -47.07
CA THR A 382 -40.91 -31.71 -48.06
C THR A 382 -39.54 -31.50 -48.66
N ASP A 383 -38.95 -32.50 -49.31
CA ASP A 383 -37.67 -32.41 -50.01
C ASP A 383 -37.68 -31.29 -51.09
N ASP A 384 -38.85 -31.08 -51.74
CA ASP A 384 -39.02 -30.06 -52.78
C ASP A 384 -39.07 -28.61 -52.26
N ASP A 385 -39.28 -28.41 -50.97
CA ASP A 385 -39.27 -27.10 -50.34
C ASP A 385 -37.83 -26.64 -49.98
N LEU A 386 -36.82 -27.51 -50.09
CA LEU A 386 -35.47 -27.30 -49.62
C LEU A 386 -34.46 -27.11 -50.76
N TYR A 387 -33.53 -26.22 -50.55
CA TYR A 387 -32.41 -25.92 -51.44
C TYR A 387 -31.09 -25.92 -50.67
N ALA A 388 -30.00 -26.23 -51.42
CA ALA A 388 -28.62 -26.19 -50.93
C ALA A 388 -27.89 -25.01 -51.55
N GLU A 389 -27.64 -23.95 -50.78
CA GLU A 389 -26.85 -22.78 -51.21
C GLU A 389 -25.36 -23.11 -51.09
N ILE A 390 -24.61 -22.94 -52.16
CA ILE A 390 -23.18 -23.25 -52.27
C ILE A 390 -22.46 -21.95 -52.58
N ASP A 391 -21.72 -21.44 -51.62
CA ASP A 391 -20.94 -20.21 -51.81
C ASP A 391 -19.62 -20.51 -52.55
N LEU A 392 -19.48 -19.96 -53.75
CA LEU A 392 -18.29 -20.05 -54.58
C LEU A 392 -17.36 -18.85 -54.44
N SER A 393 -17.58 -18.01 -53.41
CA SER A 393 -16.69 -16.88 -53.14
C SER A 393 -15.24 -17.36 -52.98
N GLY A 394 -14.28 -16.57 -53.46
CA GLY A 394 -12.85 -16.88 -53.38
C GLY A 394 -12.33 -17.90 -54.41
N ILE A 395 -13.19 -18.57 -55.22
CA ILE A 395 -12.76 -19.43 -56.30
C ILE A 395 -12.41 -18.57 -57.50
N LYS A 396 -11.16 -18.71 -58.03
CA LYS A 396 -10.65 -17.91 -59.16
C LYS A 396 -10.16 -18.76 -60.31
N SER A 397 -9.94 -20.07 -60.16
CA SER A 397 -9.36 -20.95 -61.09
C SER A 397 -10.27 -22.15 -61.39
N ASN A 398 -10.06 -22.80 -62.58
CA ASN A 398 -10.71 -24.08 -62.92
C ASN A 398 -10.23 -25.16 -61.94
N GLY A 399 -11.09 -26.12 -61.67
CA GLY A 399 -10.79 -27.26 -60.79
C GLY A 399 -11.98 -27.78 -60.00
N SER A 400 -11.76 -28.88 -59.33
CA SER A 400 -12.75 -29.46 -58.39
C SER A 400 -12.58 -28.94 -56.98
N TYR A 401 -13.66 -28.52 -56.39
CA TYR A 401 -13.72 -27.91 -55.05
C TYR A 401 -14.78 -28.60 -54.19
N THR A 402 -14.44 -28.88 -52.94
CA THR A 402 -15.43 -29.31 -51.95
C THR A 402 -15.91 -28.06 -51.21
N LYS A 403 -17.22 -27.86 -51.20
CA LYS A 403 -17.88 -26.74 -50.51
C LYS A 403 -19.01 -27.25 -49.63
N THR A 404 -19.10 -26.75 -48.41
CA THR A 404 -20.23 -27.03 -47.53
C THR A 404 -21.45 -26.23 -48.00
N ALA A 405 -22.55 -26.92 -48.24
CA ALA A 405 -23.80 -26.30 -48.65
C ALA A 405 -24.64 -25.89 -47.45
N MET A 406 -25.16 -24.67 -47.48
CA MET A 406 -26.08 -24.12 -46.51
C MET A 406 -27.53 -24.45 -46.95
N ILE A 407 -28.23 -25.17 -46.11
CA ILE A 407 -29.61 -25.62 -46.41
C ILE A 407 -30.61 -24.54 -46.03
N TYR A 408 -31.50 -24.20 -46.96
CA TYR A 408 -32.55 -23.21 -46.79
C TYR A 408 -33.85 -23.57 -47.48
N SER A 409 -34.89 -22.81 -47.16
CA SER A 409 -36.14 -22.83 -47.93
C SER A 409 -36.55 -21.41 -48.34
N PRO A 410 -36.87 -21.15 -49.60
CA PRO A 410 -37.45 -19.87 -50.02
C PRO A 410 -38.80 -19.56 -49.41
N LYS A 411 -39.50 -20.61 -48.88
CA LYS A 411 -40.83 -20.54 -48.31
C LYS A 411 -40.81 -20.29 -46.78
N TYR A 412 -39.75 -20.78 -46.10
CA TYR A 412 -39.64 -20.73 -44.64
C TYR A 412 -38.26 -20.23 -44.26
N ASN A 413 -38.19 -19.05 -43.62
CA ASN A 413 -36.93 -18.36 -43.26
C ASN A 413 -36.38 -18.73 -41.85
N SER A 414 -37.06 -19.66 -41.14
CA SER A 414 -36.73 -20.07 -39.77
C SER A 414 -36.22 -21.51 -39.66
N ILE A 415 -35.77 -22.10 -40.76
CA ILE A 415 -35.17 -23.43 -40.78
C ILE A 415 -33.71 -23.40 -41.17
N TRP A 416 -32.91 -24.34 -40.64
CA TRP A 416 -31.49 -24.44 -40.95
C TRP A 416 -31.03 -25.89 -41.06
N GLY A 417 -30.03 -26.12 -41.90
CA GLY A 417 -29.37 -27.42 -42.03
C GLY A 417 -28.28 -27.60 -40.96
N TYR A 418 -28.20 -28.79 -40.40
CA TYR A 418 -27.20 -29.18 -39.41
C TYR A 418 -26.17 -30.13 -40.07
N GLY A 419 -24.89 -29.92 -39.68
CA GLY A 419 -23.77 -30.74 -40.11
C GLY A 419 -23.13 -30.27 -41.44
N SER A 420 -22.05 -30.93 -41.82
CA SER A 420 -21.32 -30.64 -43.05
C SER A 420 -22.04 -31.31 -44.23
N ASN A 421 -22.81 -30.54 -44.97
CA ASN A 421 -23.47 -30.98 -46.19
C ASN A 421 -22.55 -30.68 -47.40
N ASP A 422 -21.48 -31.46 -47.54
CA ASP A 422 -20.43 -31.17 -48.53
C ASP A 422 -20.83 -31.55 -49.97
N VAL A 423 -20.63 -30.61 -50.90
CA VAL A 423 -20.87 -30.75 -52.33
C VAL A 423 -19.57 -30.58 -53.07
N GLN A 424 -19.26 -31.54 -53.95
CA GLN A 424 -18.18 -31.39 -54.93
C GLN A 424 -18.66 -30.62 -56.15
N VAL A 425 -17.95 -29.54 -56.44
CA VAL A 425 -18.26 -28.61 -57.55
C VAL A 425 -17.08 -28.55 -58.47
N GLU A 426 -17.33 -28.79 -59.76
CA GLU A 426 -16.35 -28.59 -60.84
C GLU A 426 -16.56 -27.21 -61.48
N VAL A 427 -15.46 -26.41 -61.50
CA VAL A 427 -15.44 -25.08 -62.12
C VAL A 427 -14.61 -25.14 -63.38
N SER A 428 -15.20 -24.78 -64.52
CA SER A 428 -14.54 -24.77 -65.80
C SER A 428 -14.78 -23.47 -66.60
N ASP A 429 -14.01 -23.20 -67.63
CA ASP A 429 -14.28 -22.05 -68.51
C ASP A 429 -15.55 -22.30 -69.30
N VAL A 430 -16.36 -21.26 -69.48
CA VAL A 430 -17.53 -21.32 -70.40
C VAL A 430 -17.04 -21.65 -71.82
N GLN A 431 -17.44 -22.81 -72.37
CA GLN A 431 -17.14 -23.12 -73.72
C GLN A 431 -17.90 -22.16 -74.66
N PRO A 432 -17.23 -21.54 -75.67
CA PRO A 432 -17.92 -20.76 -76.68
C PRO A 432 -18.97 -21.69 -77.40
N ALA A 433 -20.21 -21.22 -77.57
CA ALA A 433 -21.21 -21.93 -78.29
C ALA A 433 -20.66 -22.22 -79.73
N GLU A 434 -20.49 -23.50 -80.11
CA GLU A 434 -20.22 -23.89 -81.51
C GLU A 434 -21.35 -23.28 -82.32
N GLU A 435 -20.99 -22.34 -83.22
CA GLU A 435 -21.88 -21.85 -84.26
C GLU A 435 -22.26 -23.09 -85.11
N ALA A 436 -23.54 -23.47 -85.01
CA ALA A 436 -24.10 -24.48 -85.91
C ALA A 436 -23.97 -23.97 -87.33
N GLU A 437 -22.92 -24.45 -88.06
CA GLU A 437 -22.86 -24.25 -89.51
C GLU A 437 -24.13 -24.77 -90.08
N SER A 438 -24.93 -23.87 -90.62
CA SER A 438 -26.01 -24.17 -91.54
C SER A 438 -25.40 -24.64 -92.84
N SER A 439 -25.31 -25.94 -93.02
CA SER A 439 -25.12 -26.52 -94.42
C SER A 439 -26.43 -26.36 -95.15
N GLU A 440 -26.54 -25.33 -95.94
CA GLU A 440 -27.41 -25.28 -97.10
C GLU A 440 -26.77 -26.09 -98.25
N GLU A 441 -27.45 -27.17 -98.73
CA GLU A 441 -27.52 -27.58 -100.10
C GLU A 441 -28.91 -28.14 -100.40
#